data_5f59cfd337047720e2d5a737901d6bdf
#
_entry.id   5f59cfd337047720e2d5a737901d6bdf
#
_cell.length_a   1.000
_cell.length_b   1.000
_cell.length_c   1.000
_cell.angle_alpha   90.00
_cell.angle_beta   90.00
_cell.angle_gamma   90.00
#
_symmetry.space_group_name_H-M   'P 1'
#
loop_
_entity.id
_entity.type
_entity.pdbx_description
1 polymer ?
#
loop_
_entity_poly.entity_id
_entity_poly.type
_entity_poly.pdbx_seq_one_letter_code
_entity_poly.pdbx_strand_id
1 'polypeptide(L)'
;MFYGILKQAYGLNGGNILSEEEKYAILRELVVNCAAEQSQEGDFVEDIAKEISVVKGGRIALEHYYSSCCPDEVFRQIFQGYRKVLNERRKLDFDDMLLSCYELLKKRKDILSAWQKKFHYILVDEFQDINHLQYDIVKMLAAPENNLFVVGDDDQSIYHFRGARPEIMLNFPED
;
A
#
# COMPACT_ATOMS: atom_id res chain seq x y z
N MET A 1 -1.28 -2.48 -13.18
CA MET A 1 -2.76 -2.50 -13.10
C MET A 1 -3.30 -1.30 -12.33
N PHE A 2 -3.05 -1.14 -11.04
CA PHE A 2 -3.62 -0.09 -10.16
C PHE A 2 -3.42 1.34 -10.68
N TYR A 3 -2.18 1.68 -11.08
CA TYR A 3 -1.89 2.97 -11.72
C TYR A 3 -2.75 3.23 -12.97
N GLY A 4 -2.98 2.20 -13.80
CA GLY A 4 -3.82 2.32 -15.00
C GLY A 4 -5.27 2.69 -14.67
N ILE A 5 -5.84 2.13 -13.61
CA ILE A 5 -7.18 2.43 -13.11
C ILE A 5 -7.25 3.90 -12.66
N LEU A 6 -6.29 4.33 -11.83
CA LEU A 6 -6.25 5.69 -11.32
C LEU A 6 -5.95 6.72 -12.41
N LYS A 7 -5.05 6.40 -13.35
CA LYS A 7 -4.75 7.25 -14.50
C LYS A 7 -6.01 7.54 -15.33
N GLN A 8 -6.80 6.51 -15.60
CA GLN A 8 -8.04 6.65 -16.35
C GLN A 8 -9.09 7.47 -15.59
N ALA A 9 -9.17 7.30 -14.27
CA ALA A 9 -10.19 7.96 -13.45
C ALA A 9 -9.84 9.40 -13.08
N TYR A 10 -8.58 9.69 -12.81
CA TYR A 10 -8.12 10.98 -12.25
C TYR A 10 -7.13 11.73 -13.15
N GLY A 11 -6.77 11.19 -14.32
CA GLY A 11 -5.79 11.82 -15.21
C GLY A 11 -4.38 11.86 -14.67
N LEU A 12 -4.00 10.93 -13.77
CA LEU A 12 -2.66 10.90 -13.20
C LEU A 12 -1.60 10.70 -14.28
N ASN A 13 -0.43 11.30 -14.05
CA ASN A 13 0.76 11.09 -14.86
C ASN A 13 1.93 10.62 -14.00
N GLY A 14 3.05 10.26 -14.62
CA GLY A 14 4.23 9.75 -13.91
C GLY A 14 4.78 10.70 -12.84
N GLY A 15 4.58 12.01 -13.00
CA GLY A 15 5.00 13.02 -12.03
C GLY A 15 4.20 12.98 -10.72
N ASN A 16 3.04 12.31 -10.70
CA ASN A 16 2.23 12.14 -9.48
C ASN A 16 2.67 10.93 -8.65
N ILE A 17 3.57 10.09 -9.16
CA ILE A 17 4.06 8.93 -8.43
C ILE A 17 5.35 9.31 -7.70
N LEU A 18 5.40 9.01 -6.42
CA LEU A 18 6.59 9.21 -5.60
C LEU A 18 7.58 8.07 -5.86
N SER A 19 8.83 8.41 -6.16
CA SER A 19 9.90 7.41 -6.22
C SER A 19 10.35 6.99 -4.82
N GLU A 20 10.97 5.82 -4.69
CA GLU A 20 11.53 5.37 -3.41
C GLU A 20 12.59 6.35 -2.90
N GLU A 21 13.42 6.91 -3.78
CA GLU A 21 14.44 7.91 -3.42
C GLU A 21 13.80 9.17 -2.83
N GLU A 22 12.73 9.68 -3.46
CA GLU A 22 11.97 10.83 -2.95
C GLU A 22 11.28 10.51 -1.62
N LYS A 23 10.72 9.31 -1.46
CA LYS A 23 10.11 8.82 -0.22
C LYS A 23 11.11 8.88 0.93
N TYR A 24 12.27 8.26 0.74
CA TYR A 24 13.30 8.25 1.77
C TYR A 24 13.90 9.62 2.05
N ALA A 25 14.00 10.50 1.05
CA ALA A 25 14.45 11.88 1.27
C ALA A 25 13.48 12.66 2.18
N ILE A 26 12.16 12.55 1.93
CA ILE A 26 11.12 13.17 2.75
C ILE A 26 11.15 12.61 4.18
N LEU A 27 11.25 11.29 4.32
CA LEU A 27 11.26 10.66 5.65
C LEU A 27 12.50 11.05 6.46
N ARG A 28 13.69 11.11 5.85
CA ARG A 28 14.90 11.58 6.53
C ARG A 28 14.73 13.01 7.06
N GLU A 29 14.17 13.90 6.26
CA GLU A 29 13.93 15.30 6.68
C GLU A 29 12.95 15.35 7.88
N LEU A 30 11.87 14.57 7.84
CA LEU A 30 10.90 14.50 8.92
C LEU A 30 11.48 13.88 10.19
N VAL A 31 12.27 12.82 10.06
CA VAL A 31 12.94 12.17 11.20
C VAL A 31 13.92 13.13 11.87
N VAL A 32 14.73 13.87 11.11
CA VAL A 32 15.63 14.88 11.68
C VAL A 32 14.86 15.94 12.47
N ASN A 33 13.69 16.33 11.98
CA ASN A 33 12.88 17.38 12.64
C ASN A 33 12.11 16.89 13.88
N CYS A 34 11.68 15.61 13.89
CA CYS A 34 10.81 15.05 14.95
C CYS A 34 11.57 14.16 15.95
N ALA A 35 12.68 13.57 15.53
CA ALA A 35 13.39 12.52 16.25
C ALA A 35 14.92 12.61 16.04
N ALA A 36 15.50 13.79 16.25
CA ALA A 36 16.90 14.09 15.96
C ALA A 36 17.91 13.11 16.64
N GLU A 37 17.60 12.62 17.84
CA GLU A 37 18.45 11.67 18.56
C GLU A 37 18.46 10.29 17.89
N GLN A 38 17.29 9.80 17.41
CA GLN A 38 17.13 8.52 16.73
C GLN A 38 17.57 8.57 15.26
N SER A 39 17.71 9.77 14.69
CA SER A 39 18.11 9.95 13.28
C SER A 39 19.51 9.40 12.95
N GLN A 40 20.31 9.09 13.95
CA GLN A 40 21.66 8.54 13.83
C GLN A 40 21.66 7.00 13.78
N GLU A 41 20.56 6.33 14.06
CA GLU A 41 20.43 4.89 13.93
C GLU A 41 20.23 4.50 12.46
N GLY A 42 21.11 3.63 11.93
CA GLY A 42 21.23 3.36 10.49
C GLY A 42 19.94 2.95 9.78
N ASP A 43 19.06 2.18 10.48
CA ASP A 43 17.87 1.58 9.89
C ASP A 43 16.55 2.28 10.31
N PHE A 44 16.62 3.31 11.17
CA PHE A 44 15.43 3.95 11.73
C PHE A 44 14.46 4.49 10.68
N VAL A 45 14.97 5.14 9.64
CA VAL A 45 14.13 5.67 8.54
C VAL A 45 13.45 4.55 7.76
N GLU A 46 14.14 3.42 7.60
CA GLU A 46 13.58 2.25 6.94
C GLU A 46 12.47 1.61 7.78
N ASP A 47 12.64 1.54 9.08
CA ASP A 47 11.64 1.01 10.00
C ASP A 47 10.40 1.91 10.05
N ILE A 48 10.56 3.22 10.09
CA ILE A 48 9.47 4.18 9.94
C ILE A 48 8.75 3.97 8.59
N ALA A 49 9.48 3.78 7.50
CA ALA A 49 8.88 3.55 6.17
C ALA A 49 8.06 2.26 6.13
N LYS A 50 8.54 1.17 6.77
CA LYS A 50 7.83 -0.10 6.91
C LYS A 50 6.54 0.08 7.71
N GLU A 51 6.61 0.75 8.87
CA GLU A 51 5.44 1.00 9.71
C GLU A 51 4.38 1.85 9.03
N ILE A 52 4.79 2.88 8.26
CA ILE A 52 3.86 3.66 7.43
C ILE A 52 3.13 2.77 6.43
N SER A 53 3.84 1.84 5.78
CA SER A 53 3.24 0.88 4.84
C SER A 53 2.27 -0.09 5.54
N VAL A 54 2.59 -0.55 6.75
CA VAL A 54 1.69 -1.37 7.56
C VAL A 54 0.40 -0.62 7.90
N VAL A 55 0.51 0.63 8.35
CA VAL A 55 -0.66 1.46 8.69
C VAL A 55 -1.55 1.69 7.47
N LYS A 56 -0.95 2.07 6.33
CA LYS A 56 -1.69 2.33 5.08
C LYS A 56 -2.29 1.05 4.50
N GLY A 57 -1.48 0.01 4.33
CA GLY A 57 -1.91 -1.27 3.76
C GLY A 57 -2.93 -2.01 4.61
N GLY A 58 -2.80 -1.91 5.94
CA GLY A 58 -3.77 -2.45 6.91
C GLY A 58 -5.01 -1.58 7.10
N ARG A 59 -5.05 -0.37 6.54
CA ARG A 59 -6.12 0.61 6.77
C ARG A 59 -6.34 0.88 8.26
N ILE A 60 -5.25 0.89 9.04
CA ILE A 60 -5.30 1.04 10.48
C ILE A 60 -5.49 2.52 10.80
N ALA A 61 -6.44 2.82 11.67
CA ALA A 61 -6.60 4.18 12.19
C ALA A 61 -5.37 4.55 13.03
N LEU A 62 -4.77 5.71 12.77
CA LEU A 62 -3.49 6.11 13.36
C LEU A 62 -3.52 6.17 14.89
N GLU A 63 -4.69 6.46 15.46
CA GLU A 63 -4.94 6.46 16.91
C GLU A 63 -4.90 5.07 17.55
N HIS A 64 -5.04 4.01 16.74
CA HIS A 64 -5.00 2.62 17.18
C HIS A 64 -3.71 1.89 16.79
N TYR A 65 -2.76 2.64 16.23
CA TYR A 65 -1.46 2.08 15.89
C TYR A 65 -0.42 2.45 16.96
N TYR A 66 0.33 1.44 17.39
CA TYR A 66 1.43 1.56 18.34
C TYR A 66 2.73 1.22 17.61
N SER A 67 3.65 2.19 17.59
CA SER A 67 4.93 2.03 16.91
C SER A 67 5.85 1.10 17.68
N SER A 68 6.59 0.27 16.96
CA SER A 68 7.63 -0.60 17.54
C SER A 68 9.02 0.03 17.52
N CYS A 69 9.22 1.09 16.72
CA CYS A 69 10.54 1.68 16.52
C CYS A 69 10.74 3.03 17.23
N CYS A 70 9.66 3.69 17.67
CA CYS A 70 9.76 4.98 18.38
C CYS A 70 8.51 5.24 19.25
N PRO A 71 8.53 6.29 20.12
CA PRO A 71 7.33 6.70 20.83
C PRO A 71 6.18 7.02 19.87
N ASP A 72 4.96 6.58 20.21
CA ASP A 72 3.77 6.70 19.36
C ASP A 72 3.53 8.13 18.87
N GLU A 73 3.77 9.12 19.72
CA GLU A 73 3.59 10.53 19.36
C GLU A 73 4.57 10.98 18.28
N VAL A 74 5.82 10.51 18.33
CA VAL A 74 6.85 10.78 17.32
C VAL A 74 6.44 10.15 16.00
N PHE A 75 6.02 8.89 16.03
CA PHE A 75 5.52 8.21 14.83
C PHE A 75 4.34 8.97 14.20
N ARG A 76 3.37 9.38 15.02
CA ARG A 76 2.19 10.12 14.54
C ARG A 76 2.57 11.44 13.88
N GLN A 77 3.53 12.18 14.46
CA GLN A 77 4.04 13.43 13.89
C GLN A 77 4.72 13.19 12.53
N ILE A 78 5.58 12.17 12.42
CA ILE A 78 6.25 11.81 11.17
C ILE A 78 5.21 11.37 10.14
N PHE A 79 4.27 10.51 10.49
CA PHE A 79 3.21 10.02 9.60
C PHE A 79 2.34 11.18 9.05
N GLN A 80 1.91 12.08 9.93
CA GLN A 80 1.10 13.25 9.54
C GLN A 80 1.90 14.21 8.67
N GLY A 81 3.17 14.47 9.01
CA GLY A 81 4.10 15.28 8.22
C GLY A 81 4.29 14.68 6.82
N TYR A 82 4.51 13.39 6.73
CA TYR A 82 4.65 12.67 5.47
C TYR A 82 3.40 12.82 4.59
N ARG A 83 2.22 12.57 5.14
CA ARG A 83 0.95 12.77 4.41
C ARG A 83 0.77 14.21 3.94
N LYS A 84 1.13 15.19 4.78
CA LYS A 84 1.04 16.60 4.42
C LYS A 84 1.93 16.93 3.22
N VAL A 85 3.20 16.52 3.24
CA VAL A 85 4.15 16.74 2.14
C VAL A 85 3.65 16.10 0.83
N LEU A 86 3.14 14.86 0.89
CA LEU A 86 2.58 14.19 -0.30
C LEU A 86 1.38 14.97 -0.87
N ASN A 87 0.47 15.40 -0.02
CA ASN A 87 -0.69 16.18 -0.44
C ASN A 87 -0.28 17.51 -1.09
N GLU A 88 0.64 18.26 -0.48
CA GLU A 88 1.14 19.54 -1.01
C GLU A 88 1.82 19.38 -2.37
N ARG A 89 2.60 18.30 -2.53
CA ARG A 89 3.29 17.97 -3.78
C ARG A 89 2.40 17.25 -4.79
N ARG A 90 1.15 16.92 -4.44
CA ARG A 90 0.20 16.12 -5.25
C ARG A 90 0.82 14.81 -5.72
N LYS A 91 1.54 14.14 -4.82
CA LYS A 91 2.18 12.85 -5.06
C LYS A 91 1.48 11.74 -4.29
N LEU A 92 1.57 10.54 -4.84
CA LEU A 92 1.10 9.28 -4.24
C LEU A 92 2.29 8.35 -4.13
N ASP A 93 2.52 7.77 -2.98
CA ASP A 93 3.38 6.60 -2.86
C ASP A 93 2.63 5.33 -3.31
N PHE A 94 3.32 4.19 -3.27
CA PHE A 94 2.73 2.92 -3.70
C PHE A 94 1.50 2.54 -2.86
N ASP A 95 1.56 2.75 -1.55
CA ASP A 95 0.47 2.41 -0.62
C ASP A 95 -0.74 3.33 -0.83
N ASP A 96 -0.51 4.64 -1.03
CA ASP A 96 -1.59 5.58 -1.38
C ASP A 96 -2.24 5.24 -2.71
N MET A 97 -1.46 4.75 -3.69
CA MET A 97 -1.98 4.31 -4.97
C MET A 97 -2.92 3.10 -4.81
N LEU A 98 -2.54 2.11 -4.00
CA LEU A 98 -3.39 0.96 -3.70
C LEU A 98 -4.67 1.38 -2.98
N LEU A 99 -4.53 2.18 -1.92
CA LEU A 99 -5.67 2.65 -1.12
C LEU A 99 -6.64 3.48 -1.97
N SER A 100 -6.11 4.40 -2.79
CA SER A 100 -6.93 5.21 -3.69
C SER A 100 -7.65 4.37 -4.74
N CYS A 101 -7.00 3.32 -5.27
CA CYS A 101 -7.62 2.39 -6.21
C CYS A 101 -8.76 1.61 -5.55
N TYR A 102 -8.56 1.07 -4.35
CA TYR A 102 -9.58 0.36 -3.58
C TYR A 102 -10.81 1.26 -3.31
N GLU A 103 -10.58 2.46 -2.79
CA GLU A 103 -11.65 3.41 -2.48
C GLU A 103 -12.43 3.85 -3.73
N LEU A 104 -11.71 4.05 -4.85
CA LEU A 104 -12.33 4.37 -6.13
C LEU A 104 -13.28 3.25 -6.59
N LEU A 105 -12.78 2.01 -6.63
CA LEU A 105 -13.57 0.86 -7.09
C LEU A 105 -14.74 0.56 -6.16
N LYS A 106 -14.57 0.78 -4.85
CA LYS A 106 -15.64 0.63 -3.87
C LYS A 106 -16.78 1.65 -4.08
N LYS A 107 -16.42 2.90 -4.37
CA LYS A 107 -17.38 4.01 -4.52
C LYS A 107 -17.98 4.11 -5.92
N ARG A 108 -17.20 3.83 -6.96
CA ARG A 108 -17.56 4.01 -8.37
C ARG A 108 -17.81 2.67 -9.05
N LYS A 109 -19.04 2.16 -8.89
CA LYS A 109 -19.46 0.89 -9.47
C LYS A 109 -19.44 0.87 -10.99
N ASP A 110 -19.62 2.01 -11.62
CA ASP A 110 -19.48 2.20 -13.06
C ASP A 110 -18.06 1.92 -13.55
N ILE A 111 -17.06 2.44 -12.84
CA ILE A 111 -15.64 2.19 -13.12
C ILE A 111 -15.29 0.72 -12.85
N LEU A 112 -15.73 0.21 -11.71
CA LEU A 112 -15.52 -1.21 -11.37
C LEU A 112 -16.06 -2.13 -12.46
N SER A 113 -17.32 -1.94 -12.88
CA SER A 113 -17.95 -2.76 -13.92
C SER A 113 -17.24 -2.65 -15.27
N ALA A 114 -16.73 -1.47 -15.62
CA ALA A 114 -15.96 -1.30 -16.86
C ALA A 114 -14.64 -2.10 -16.83
N TRP A 115 -13.96 -2.15 -15.68
CA TRP A 115 -12.73 -2.92 -15.53
C TRP A 115 -12.99 -4.44 -15.42
N GLN A 116 -14.07 -4.87 -14.75
CA GLN A 116 -14.51 -6.27 -14.72
C GLN A 116 -14.76 -6.81 -16.12
N LYS A 117 -15.45 -6.06 -16.97
CA LYS A 117 -15.68 -6.43 -18.37
C LYS A 117 -14.41 -6.51 -19.22
N LYS A 118 -13.37 -5.80 -18.81
CA LYS A 118 -12.08 -5.80 -19.52
C LYS A 118 -11.22 -7.01 -19.16
N PHE A 119 -11.33 -7.50 -17.91
CA PHE A 119 -10.56 -8.62 -17.41
C PHE A 119 -11.42 -9.88 -17.34
N HIS A 120 -11.33 -10.73 -18.35
CA HIS A 120 -12.05 -12.02 -18.37
C HIS A 120 -11.39 -13.06 -17.46
N TYR A 121 -10.08 -12.95 -17.27
CA TYR A 121 -9.26 -13.78 -16.39
C TYR A 121 -8.25 -12.90 -15.67
N ILE A 122 -7.99 -13.19 -14.41
CA ILE A 122 -6.96 -12.53 -13.61
C ILE A 122 -5.99 -13.60 -13.15
N LEU A 123 -4.72 -13.43 -13.48
CA LEU A 123 -3.64 -14.29 -13.04
C LEU A 123 -2.73 -13.49 -12.12
N VAL A 124 -2.47 -14.02 -10.93
CA VAL A 124 -1.59 -13.42 -9.94
C VAL A 124 -0.43 -14.36 -9.68
N ASP A 125 0.76 -13.89 -9.97
CA ASP A 125 2.01 -14.54 -9.65
C ASP A 125 2.56 -14.03 -8.32
N GLU A 126 3.41 -14.80 -7.67
CA GLU A 126 3.98 -14.50 -6.35
C GLU A 126 2.88 -14.16 -5.31
N PHE A 127 1.83 -14.99 -5.28
CA PHE A 127 0.63 -14.72 -4.49
C PHE A 127 0.91 -14.68 -2.98
N GLN A 128 1.99 -15.32 -2.51
CA GLN A 128 2.44 -15.25 -1.12
C GLN A 128 2.87 -13.85 -0.68
N ASP A 129 3.20 -12.95 -1.63
CA ASP A 129 3.72 -11.60 -1.35
C ASP A 129 2.64 -10.51 -1.35
N ILE A 130 1.37 -10.87 -1.62
CA ILE A 130 0.29 -9.88 -1.62
C ILE A 130 -0.15 -9.52 -0.20
N ASN A 131 -0.61 -8.29 -0.05
CA ASN A 131 -1.28 -7.84 1.17
C ASN A 131 -2.81 -7.87 1.03
N HIS A 132 -3.52 -7.72 2.15
CA HIS A 132 -4.99 -7.73 2.17
C HIS A 132 -5.62 -6.70 1.22
N LEU A 133 -5.04 -5.50 1.11
CA LEU A 133 -5.58 -4.45 0.25
C LEU A 133 -5.47 -4.82 -1.24
N GLN A 134 -4.33 -5.41 -1.63
CA GLN A 134 -4.15 -5.93 -2.99
C GLN A 134 -5.13 -7.06 -3.28
N TYR A 135 -5.30 -7.97 -2.34
CA TYR A 135 -6.25 -9.09 -2.47
C TYR A 135 -7.69 -8.60 -2.59
N ASP A 136 -8.13 -7.66 -1.74
CA ASP A 136 -9.44 -7.05 -1.82
C ASP A 136 -9.71 -6.45 -3.21
N ILE A 137 -8.72 -5.73 -3.79
CA ILE A 137 -8.85 -5.15 -5.13
C ILE A 137 -8.97 -6.25 -6.20
N VAL A 138 -8.15 -7.30 -6.10
CA VAL A 138 -8.18 -8.44 -7.03
C VAL A 138 -9.54 -9.14 -6.97
N LYS A 139 -10.08 -9.44 -5.79
CA LYS A 139 -11.43 -10.02 -5.61
C LYS A 139 -12.51 -9.13 -6.22
N MET A 140 -12.46 -7.82 -5.98
CA MET A 140 -13.43 -6.88 -6.58
C MET A 140 -13.39 -6.93 -8.11
N LEU A 141 -12.21 -7.03 -8.72
CA LEU A 141 -12.06 -7.06 -10.17
C LEU A 141 -12.43 -8.43 -10.78
N ALA A 142 -12.22 -9.52 -10.06
CA ALA A 142 -12.55 -10.87 -10.50
C ALA A 142 -14.06 -11.16 -10.48
N ALA A 143 -14.81 -10.50 -9.58
CA ALA A 143 -16.25 -10.67 -9.46
C ALA A 143 -16.99 -10.18 -10.72
N PRO A 144 -18.17 -10.75 -11.08
CA PRO A 144 -18.84 -11.86 -10.40
C PRO A 144 -18.36 -13.26 -10.85
N GLU A 145 -17.62 -13.38 -11.96
CA GLU A 145 -17.23 -14.66 -12.55
C GLU A 145 -16.20 -15.40 -11.71
N ASN A 146 -15.40 -14.67 -10.92
CA ASN A 146 -14.30 -15.16 -10.08
C ASN A 146 -13.26 -16.00 -10.86
N ASN A 147 -12.99 -15.64 -12.11
CA ASN A 147 -11.96 -16.25 -12.94
C ASN A 147 -10.56 -15.80 -12.47
N LEU A 148 -10.18 -16.23 -11.29
CA LEU A 148 -8.92 -15.89 -10.62
C LEU A 148 -8.05 -17.14 -10.54
N PHE A 149 -6.83 -17.03 -11.06
CA PHE A 149 -5.80 -18.04 -10.96
C PHE A 149 -4.60 -17.47 -10.23
N VAL A 150 -4.13 -18.14 -9.19
CA VAL A 150 -3.02 -17.69 -8.37
C VAL A 150 -1.89 -18.71 -8.40
N VAL A 151 -0.66 -18.23 -8.41
CA VAL A 151 0.56 -19.01 -8.31
C VAL A 151 1.42 -18.40 -7.21
N GLY A 152 1.97 -19.23 -6.36
CA GLY A 152 2.85 -18.80 -5.30
C GLY A 152 3.47 -19.98 -4.58
N ASP A 153 4.46 -19.69 -3.75
CA ASP A 153 5.20 -20.64 -2.93
C ASP A 153 5.33 -20.03 -1.54
N ASP A 154 4.65 -20.58 -0.56
CA ASP A 154 4.62 -20.09 0.81
C ASP A 154 5.99 -20.20 1.51
N ASP A 155 6.83 -21.16 1.11
CA ASP A 155 8.20 -21.30 1.60
C ASP A 155 9.11 -20.13 1.14
N GLN A 156 8.75 -19.42 0.07
CA GLN A 156 9.47 -18.26 -0.45
C GLN A 156 8.96 -16.91 0.07
N SER A 157 8.00 -16.89 0.98
CA SER A 157 7.44 -15.65 1.53
C SER A 157 8.44 -14.93 2.44
N ILE A 158 9.17 -13.97 1.89
CA ILE A 158 10.17 -13.16 2.62
C ILE A 158 9.75 -11.70 2.81
N TYR A 159 8.59 -11.27 2.25
CA TYR A 159 8.14 -9.89 2.25
C TYR A 159 7.14 -9.55 3.38
N HIS A 160 7.15 -10.27 4.50
CA HIS A 160 6.32 -9.95 5.68
C HIS A 160 6.48 -8.48 6.14
N PHE A 161 7.69 -7.92 6.02
CA PHE A 161 8.00 -6.53 6.38
C PHE A 161 7.30 -5.49 5.48
N ARG A 162 6.79 -5.89 4.31
CA ARG A 162 5.96 -5.06 3.41
C ARG A 162 4.47 -5.34 3.55
N GLY A 163 4.07 -6.07 4.60
CA GLY A 163 2.67 -6.42 4.86
C GLY A 163 2.16 -7.61 4.05
N ALA A 164 3.05 -8.38 3.42
CA ALA A 164 2.70 -9.67 2.83
C ALA A 164 2.07 -10.59 3.88
N ARG A 165 1.05 -11.33 3.48
CA ARG A 165 0.25 -12.20 4.34
C ARG A 165 0.11 -13.58 3.71
N PRO A 166 1.05 -14.50 3.96
CA PRO A 166 0.98 -15.86 3.43
C PRO A 166 -0.33 -16.58 3.78
N GLU A 167 -0.96 -16.18 4.90
CA GLU A 167 -2.26 -16.71 5.30
C GLU A 167 -3.35 -16.50 4.25
N ILE A 168 -3.23 -15.47 3.40
CA ILE A 168 -4.16 -15.24 2.28
C ILE A 168 -4.07 -16.39 1.28
N MET A 169 -2.85 -16.87 1.00
CA MET A 169 -2.63 -17.99 0.11
C MET A 169 -3.15 -19.30 0.71
N LEU A 170 -2.90 -19.53 1.98
CA LEU A 170 -3.34 -20.75 2.67
C LEU A 170 -4.86 -20.84 2.77
N ASN A 171 -5.54 -19.71 2.92
CA ASN A 171 -7.00 -19.65 3.03
C ASN A 171 -7.70 -19.46 1.66
N PHE A 172 -6.96 -19.26 0.58
CA PHE A 172 -7.52 -19.01 -0.76
C PHE A 172 -8.52 -20.08 -1.24
N PRO A 173 -8.35 -21.39 -0.95
CA PRO A 173 -9.32 -22.41 -1.35
C PRO A 173 -10.70 -22.28 -0.68
N GLU A 174 -10.78 -21.54 0.44
CA GLU A 174 -12.02 -21.35 1.21
C GLU A 174 -12.75 -20.03 0.86
N ASP A 175 -12.08 -19.13 0.14
CA ASP A 175 -12.58 -17.82 -0.28
C ASP A 175 -13.25 -17.84 -1.67
#